data_11be71b66e4b67fae8f2d33195b668f7
#
_entry.id   11be71b66e4b67fae8f2d33195b668f7
#
_cell.length_a   1.000
_cell.length_b   1.000
_cell.length_c   1.000
_cell.angle_alpha   90.00
_cell.angle_beta   90.00
_cell.angle_gamma   90.00
#
_symmetry.space_group_name_H-M   'P 1'
#
loop_
_entity.id
_entity.type
_entity.pdbx_description
1 polymer ?
#
loop_
_entity_poly.entity_id
_entity_poly.type
_entity_poly.pdbx_seq_one_letter_code
_entity_poly.pdbx_strand_id
1 'polypeptide(L)'
;MNIVICEDSISDRHKLEKVITKVLIKNNLNSEIILSTNNSADVLNYANKNNQITLYFLDINLHEKFISGIDIANVVRETDEISPIVLITNYSDKLSLTFEYKLKIFDYISKYDISNYEKRITDCILITEQRQRNGYINCLNIQNYSTNFSIEYKNIYFIDTVSGHHKLKIHTDSYVVEFYGKLKDILYRLNTDFFQCHKSIIINRTKIIGVDKREKSIILSNGYKCPYSLX
;
A
#
# COMPACT_ATOMS: atom_id res chain seq x y z
N MET A 1 6.19 -8.57 -4.32
CA MET A 1 5.63 -7.74 -3.22
C MET A 1 6.36 -8.03 -1.92
N ASN A 2 6.27 -7.12 -0.97
CA ASN A 2 6.79 -7.31 0.38
C ASN A 2 5.78 -8.06 1.25
N ILE A 3 6.25 -8.88 2.18
CA ILE A 3 5.41 -9.58 3.17
C ILE A 3 5.94 -9.23 4.56
N VAL A 4 5.02 -8.83 5.43
CA VAL A 4 5.30 -8.49 6.83
C VAL A 4 4.49 -9.43 7.73
N ILE A 5 5.15 -9.97 8.75
CA ILE A 5 4.55 -10.85 9.75
C ILE A 5 4.71 -10.20 11.12
N CYS A 6 3.61 -10.11 11.86
CA CYS A 6 3.64 -9.76 13.29
C CYS A 6 2.92 -10.84 14.09
N GLU A 7 3.70 -11.60 14.85
CA GLU A 7 3.23 -12.77 15.60
C GLU A 7 4.15 -12.97 16.80
N ASP A 8 3.60 -12.98 18.00
CA ASP A 8 4.40 -13.09 19.21
C ASP A 8 4.80 -14.53 19.57
N SER A 9 3.97 -15.50 19.21
CA SER A 9 4.30 -16.92 19.38
C SER A 9 5.39 -17.33 18.41
N ILE A 10 6.55 -17.71 18.92
CA ILE A 10 7.70 -18.16 18.10
C ILE A 10 7.29 -19.34 17.21
N SER A 11 6.54 -20.30 17.76
CA SER A 11 6.12 -21.50 17.02
C SER A 11 5.16 -21.16 15.88
N ASP A 12 4.19 -20.26 16.13
CA ASP A 12 3.20 -19.86 15.13
C ASP A 12 3.84 -18.99 14.05
N ARG A 13 4.75 -18.09 14.45
CA ARG A 13 5.52 -17.28 13.53
C ARG A 13 6.35 -18.15 12.57
N HIS A 14 7.10 -19.11 13.10
CA HIS A 14 7.87 -20.06 12.27
C HIS A 14 6.97 -20.90 11.35
N LYS A 15 5.81 -21.35 11.87
CA LYS A 15 4.84 -22.08 11.06
C LYS A 15 4.35 -21.23 9.88
N LEU A 16 4.00 -19.98 10.14
CA LEU A 16 3.55 -19.03 9.11
C LEU A 16 4.66 -18.77 8.09
N GLU A 17 5.88 -18.48 8.54
CA GLU A 17 7.06 -18.28 7.67
C GLU A 17 7.27 -19.47 6.73
N LYS A 18 7.20 -20.69 7.26
CA LYS A 18 7.36 -21.92 6.46
C LYS A 18 6.29 -22.04 5.39
N VAL A 19 5.02 -21.79 5.75
CA VAL A 19 3.91 -21.84 4.78
C VAL A 19 4.13 -20.81 3.67
N ILE A 20 4.43 -19.57 4.05
CA ILE A 20 4.66 -18.49 3.08
C ILE A 20 5.84 -18.85 2.16
N THR A 21 6.98 -19.23 2.73
CA THR A 21 8.18 -19.58 1.95
C THR A 21 7.89 -20.73 0.97
N LYS A 22 7.18 -21.76 1.42
CA LYS A 22 6.75 -22.89 0.57
C LYS A 22 5.90 -22.40 -0.62
N VAL A 23 4.96 -21.48 -0.37
CA VAL A 23 4.10 -20.90 -1.42
C VAL A 23 4.93 -20.09 -2.43
N LEU A 24 5.85 -19.26 -1.94
CA LEU A 24 6.69 -18.41 -2.80
C LEU A 24 7.56 -19.27 -3.73
N ILE A 25 8.21 -20.29 -3.18
CA ILE A 25 9.07 -21.22 -3.94
C ILE A 25 8.23 -22.00 -4.96
N LYS A 26 7.14 -22.65 -4.50
CA LYS A 26 6.30 -23.52 -5.34
C LYS A 26 5.72 -22.78 -6.56
N ASN A 27 5.42 -21.48 -6.40
CA ASN A 27 4.78 -20.67 -7.45
C ASN A 27 5.77 -19.73 -8.17
N ASN A 28 7.06 -19.84 -7.87
CA ASN A 28 8.13 -19.02 -8.46
C ASN A 28 7.80 -17.52 -8.37
N LEU A 29 7.44 -17.05 -7.16
CA LEU A 29 7.06 -15.64 -6.91
C LEU A 29 8.27 -14.82 -6.46
N ASN A 30 8.37 -13.58 -6.96
CA ASN A 30 9.43 -12.63 -6.59
C ASN A 30 9.07 -11.82 -5.33
N SER A 31 8.23 -12.37 -4.46
CA SER A 31 7.88 -11.78 -3.18
C SER A 31 8.82 -12.29 -2.08
N GLU A 32 8.97 -11.51 -1.02
CA GLU A 32 9.84 -11.89 0.09
C GLU A 32 9.26 -11.45 1.44
N ILE A 33 9.60 -12.19 2.49
CA ILE A 33 9.30 -11.79 3.87
C ILE A 33 10.37 -10.74 4.26
N ILE A 34 9.98 -9.48 4.24
CA ILE A 34 10.90 -8.37 4.54
C ILE A 34 11.00 -8.10 6.04
N LEU A 35 9.98 -8.49 6.79
CA LEU A 35 9.93 -8.32 8.24
C LEU A 35 9.13 -9.45 8.86
N SER A 36 9.70 -10.09 9.86
CA SER A 36 9.01 -11.07 10.70
C SER A 36 9.39 -10.76 12.15
N THR A 37 8.42 -10.30 12.94
CA THR A 37 8.67 -9.73 14.27
C THR A 37 7.58 -10.12 15.26
N ASN A 38 7.91 -10.00 16.55
CA ASN A 38 6.94 -10.10 17.64
C ASN A 38 6.60 -8.70 18.22
N ASN A 39 7.08 -7.63 17.59
CA ASN A 39 7.03 -6.27 18.15
C ASN A 39 6.20 -5.37 17.20
N SER A 40 5.11 -4.82 17.72
CA SER A 40 4.23 -3.91 16.96
C SER A 40 4.97 -2.68 16.43
N ALA A 41 5.92 -2.13 17.20
CA ALA A 41 6.67 -0.94 16.80
C ALA A 41 7.49 -1.16 15.54
N ASP A 42 8.00 -2.37 15.32
CA ASP A 42 8.75 -2.68 14.08
C ASP A 42 7.85 -2.58 12.86
N VAL A 43 6.61 -3.12 12.97
CA VAL A 43 5.62 -3.06 11.88
C VAL A 43 5.24 -1.62 11.58
N LEU A 44 4.96 -0.83 12.62
CA LEU A 44 4.56 0.58 12.47
C LEU A 44 5.69 1.42 11.87
N ASN A 45 6.93 1.18 12.31
CA ASN A 45 8.12 1.85 11.74
C ASN A 45 8.33 1.47 10.28
N TYR A 46 8.08 0.21 9.93
CA TYR A 46 8.15 -0.26 8.54
C TYR A 46 7.07 0.41 7.70
N ALA A 47 5.81 0.36 8.16
CA ALA A 47 4.67 0.92 7.41
C ALA A 47 4.84 2.42 7.14
N ASN A 48 5.34 3.18 8.14
CA ASN A 48 5.55 4.63 8.00
C ASN A 48 6.64 5.00 6.97
N LYS A 49 7.58 4.10 6.72
CA LYS A 49 8.72 4.36 5.81
C LYS A 49 8.54 3.72 4.43
N ASN A 50 7.62 2.79 4.31
CA ASN A 50 7.46 1.98 3.10
C ASN A 50 6.28 2.48 2.27
N ASN A 51 6.50 2.63 0.97
CA ASN A 51 5.46 3.00 0.01
C ASN A 51 5.21 1.89 -1.04
N GLN A 52 5.71 0.68 -0.76
CA GLN A 52 5.48 -0.48 -1.64
C GLN A 52 4.32 -1.32 -1.11
N ILE A 53 3.59 -1.93 -2.02
CA ILE A 53 2.51 -2.86 -1.68
C ILE A 53 3.06 -3.97 -0.78
N THR A 54 2.48 -4.11 0.39
CA THR A 54 2.90 -5.05 1.41
C THR A 54 1.72 -5.89 1.87
N LEU A 55 1.86 -7.20 1.84
CA LEU A 55 0.87 -8.12 2.42
C LEU A 55 1.22 -8.30 3.90
N TYR A 56 0.36 -7.80 4.77
CA TYR A 56 0.54 -7.89 6.22
C TYR A 56 -0.21 -9.11 6.76
N PHE A 57 0.49 -9.94 7.53
CA PHE A 57 -0.09 -11.00 8.36
C PHE A 57 0.10 -10.59 9.82
N LEU A 58 -1.00 -10.29 10.51
CA LEU A 58 -0.97 -9.76 11.87
C LEU A 58 -1.77 -10.66 12.82
N ASP A 59 -1.14 -11.17 13.88
CA ASP A 59 -1.91 -11.80 14.95
C ASP A 59 -2.70 -10.73 15.71
N ILE A 60 -3.94 -11.03 16.01
CA ILE A 60 -4.79 -10.14 16.79
C ILE A 60 -4.30 -10.08 18.25
N ASN A 61 -3.84 -11.19 18.80
CA ASN A 61 -3.49 -11.30 20.23
C ASN A 61 -1.98 -11.26 20.45
N LEU A 62 -1.40 -10.12 20.23
CA LEU A 62 -0.03 -9.87 20.65
C LEU A 62 -0.01 -9.68 22.18
N HIS A 63 0.89 -10.35 22.88
CA HIS A 63 1.00 -10.22 24.34
C HIS A 63 1.61 -8.86 24.77
N GLU A 64 1.46 -7.84 23.96
CA GLU A 64 1.79 -6.46 24.31
C GLU A 64 0.64 -5.82 25.09
N LYS A 65 0.97 -5.11 26.16
CA LYS A 65 0.01 -4.66 27.18
C LYS A 65 -1.13 -3.75 26.69
N PHE A 66 -1.07 -3.18 25.52
CA PHE A 66 -2.10 -2.23 25.07
C PHE A 66 -2.27 -2.18 23.55
N ILE A 67 -1.65 -3.09 22.80
CA ILE A 67 -1.68 -3.06 21.34
C ILE A 67 -2.04 -4.45 20.81
N SER A 68 -3.08 -4.52 20.01
CA SER A 68 -3.50 -5.72 19.28
C SER A 68 -3.17 -5.61 17.80
N GLY A 69 -3.24 -6.71 17.08
CA GLY A 69 -3.11 -6.68 15.62
C GLY A 69 -4.16 -5.81 14.93
N ILE A 70 -5.32 -5.61 15.57
CA ILE A 70 -6.36 -4.69 15.06
C ILE A 70 -5.88 -3.24 15.20
N ASP A 71 -5.23 -2.89 16.31
CA ASP A 71 -4.68 -1.54 16.49
C ASP A 71 -3.57 -1.26 15.49
N ILE A 72 -2.69 -2.24 15.24
CA ILE A 72 -1.66 -2.14 14.19
C ILE A 72 -2.34 -1.91 12.83
N ALA A 73 -3.36 -2.71 12.50
CA ALA A 73 -4.08 -2.59 11.23
C ALA A 73 -4.71 -1.19 11.07
N ASN A 74 -5.25 -0.61 12.15
CA ASN A 74 -5.78 0.75 12.14
C ASN A 74 -4.71 1.77 11.75
N VAL A 75 -3.57 1.73 12.44
CA VAL A 75 -2.47 2.67 12.18
C VAL A 75 -1.90 2.47 10.77
N VAL A 76 -1.74 1.22 10.32
CA VAL A 76 -1.31 0.94 8.95
C VAL A 76 -2.28 1.59 7.94
N ARG A 77 -3.60 1.48 8.17
CA ARG A 77 -4.61 2.06 7.28
C ARG A 77 -4.56 3.58 7.19
N GLU A 78 -4.06 4.28 8.21
CA GLU A 78 -3.89 5.74 8.16
C GLU A 78 -2.88 6.17 7.09
N THR A 79 -1.89 5.32 6.82
CA THR A 79 -0.82 5.63 5.85
C THR A 79 -0.89 4.78 4.58
N ASP A 80 -1.51 3.61 4.64
CA ASP A 80 -1.56 2.64 3.54
C ASP A 80 -2.99 2.08 3.39
N GLU A 81 -3.77 2.71 2.53
CA GLU A 81 -5.15 2.30 2.24
C GLU A 81 -5.26 1.02 1.43
N ILE A 82 -4.17 0.62 0.73
CA ILE A 82 -4.25 -0.33 -0.39
C ILE A 82 -3.68 -1.70 -0.04
N SER A 83 -2.62 -1.74 0.75
CA SER A 83 -1.95 -3.00 1.10
C SER A 83 -2.91 -3.97 1.79
N PRO A 84 -2.98 -5.23 1.35
CA PRO A 84 -3.86 -6.18 2.01
C PRO A 84 -3.37 -6.53 3.41
N ILE A 85 -4.31 -6.56 4.35
CA ILE A 85 -4.07 -6.95 5.74
C ILE A 85 -4.85 -8.23 6.02
N VAL A 86 -4.16 -9.26 6.46
CA VAL A 86 -4.73 -10.53 6.88
C VAL A 86 -4.57 -10.63 8.40
N LEU A 87 -5.67 -10.80 9.10
CA LEU A 87 -5.65 -11.04 10.54
C LEU A 87 -5.61 -12.54 10.81
N ILE A 88 -4.66 -12.98 11.64
CA ILE A 88 -4.52 -14.38 12.04
C ILE A 88 -4.76 -14.48 13.54
N THR A 89 -5.56 -15.42 14.00
CA THR A 89 -5.86 -15.49 15.43
C THR A 89 -6.41 -16.86 15.86
N ASN A 90 -6.30 -17.11 17.13
CA ASN A 90 -6.95 -18.24 17.80
C ASN A 90 -8.41 -17.95 18.19
N TYR A 91 -8.88 -16.72 18.11
CA TYR A 91 -10.18 -16.31 18.65
C TYR A 91 -11.13 -15.82 17.55
N SER A 92 -12.26 -16.51 17.40
CA SER A 92 -13.31 -16.15 16.43
C SER A 92 -14.12 -14.91 16.86
N ASP A 93 -14.15 -14.62 18.15
CA ASP A 93 -15.08 -13.64 18.74
C ASP A 93 -14.68 -12.18 18.48
N LYS A 94 -13.44 -11.95 18.06
CA LYS A 94 -12.94 -10.59 17.77
C LYS A 94 -13.25 -10.09 16.34
N LEU A 95 -13.91 -10.90 15.55
CA LEU A 95 -14.32 -10.51 14.17
C LEU A 95 -15.23 -9.29 14.18
N SER A 96 -16.09 -9.16 15.19
CA SER A 96 -17.00 -8.01 15.32
C SER A 96 -16.25 -6.68 15.43
N LEU A 97 -15.07 -6.68 16.04
CA LEU A 97 -14.26 -5.46 16.20
C LEU A 97 -13.79 -4.90 14.86
N THR A 98 -13.49 -5.77 13.88
CA THR A 98 -13.04 -5.31 12.56
C THR A 98 -14.15 -4.53 11.82
N PHE A 99 -15.40 -4.89 12.06
CA PHE A 99 -16.56 -4.15 11.52
C PHE A 99 -16.77 -2.81 12.23
N GLU A 100 -16.57 -2.76 13.55
CA GLU A 100 -16.67 -1.51 14.32
C GLU A 100 -15.66 -0.47 13.84
N TYR A 101 -14.41 -0.89 13.60
CA TYR A 101 -13.33 0.00 13.14
C TYR A 101 -13.38 0.29 11.63
N LYS A 102 -14.33 -0.31 10.88
CA LYS A 102 -14.45 -0.17 9.42
C LYS A 102 -13.14 -0.50 8.69
N LEU A 103 -12.34 -1.41 9.25
CA LEU A 103 -11.08 -1.83 8.66
C LEU A 103 -11.34 -2.61 7.37
N LYS A 104 -10.67 -2.22 6.31
CA LYS A 104 -10.68 -2.95 5.04
C LYS A 104 -9.71 -4.14 5.17
N ILE A 105 -10.12 -5.16 5.94
CA ILE A 105 -9.33 -6.38 6.12
C ILE A 105 -9.52 -7.26 4.87
N PHE A 106 -8.41 -7.81 4.39
CA PHE A 106 -8.40 -8.65 3.20
C PHE A 106 -8.92 -10.06 3.53
N ASP A 107 -8.47 -10.61 4.66
CA ASP A 107 -8.93 -11.91 5.14
C ASP A 107 -8.75 -12.03 6.64
N TYR A 108 -9.42 -13.02 7.24
CA TYR A 108 -9.36 -13.36 8.66
C TYR A 108 -9.18 -14.87 8.77
N ILE A 109 -8.02 -15.30 9.25
CA ILE A 109 -7.63 -16.72 9.28
C ILE A 109 -7.55 -17.22 10.73
N SER A 110 -8.32 -18.27 11.04
CA SER A 110 -8.24 -18.95 12.33
C SER A 110 -7.05 -19.92 12.36
N LYS A 111 -6.23 -19.83 13.40
CA LYS A 111 -5.11 -20.76 13.61
C LYS A 111 -5.61 -22.20 13.92
N TYR A 112 -6.85 -22.33 14.42
CA TYR A 112 -7.49 -23.62 14.72
C TYR A 112 -8.04 -24.33 13.49
N ASP A 113 -8.25 -23.63 12.40
CA ASP A 113 -8.73 -24.24 11.15
C ASP A 113 -7.58 -24.88 10.39
N ILE A 114 -7.04 -25.94 10.96
CA ILE A 114 -5.84 -26.62 10.45
C ILE A 114 -6.05 -27.05 8.98
N SER A 115 -7.27 -27.48 8.65
CA SER A 115 -7.60 -27.98 7.30
C SER A 115 -7.50 -26.89 6.22
N ASN A 116 -7.80 -25.64 6.56
CA ASN A 116 -7.83 -24.53 5.60
C ASN A 116 -6.71 -23.51 5.80
N TYR A 117 -5.94 -23.61 6.90
CA TYR A 117 -4.91 -22.62 7.26
C TYR A 117 -3.93 -22.37 6.12
N GLU A 118 -3.24 -23.42 5.64
CA GLU A 118 -2.26 -23.28 4.54
C GLU A 118 -2.92 -22.82 3.25
N LYS A 119 -4.13 -23.32 2.97
CA LYS A 119 -4.87 -22.94 1.76
C LYS A 119 -5.20 -21.44 1.77
N ARG A 120 -5.75 -20.94 2.87
CA ARG A 120 -6.15 -19.51 2.97
C ARG A 120 -4.95 -18.58 2.86
N ILE A 121 -3.82 -18.91 3.49
CA ILE A 121 -2.56 -18.15 3.33
C ILE A 121 -2.14 -18.17 1.86
N THR A 122 -2.18 -19.33 1.22
CA THR A 122 -1.85 -19.48 -0.20
C THR A 122 -2.74 -18.58 -1.06
N ASP A 123 -4.05 -18.64 -0.84
CA ASP A 123 -5.02 -17.83 -1.59
C ASP A 123 -4.75 -16.34 -1.41
N CYS A 124 -4.47 -15.88 -0.18
CA CYS A 124 -4.13 -14.48 0.08
C CYS A 124 -2.91 -14.01 -0.73
N ILE A 125 -1.85 -14.83 -0.73
CA ILE A 125 -0.61 -14.52 -1.47
C ILE A 125 -0.90 -14.48 -2.98
N LEU A 126 -1.54 -15.51 -3.53
CA LEU A 126 -1.77 -15.62 -4.97
C LEU A 126 -2.72 -14.54 -5.49
N ILE A 127 -3.78 -14.24 -4.74
CA ILE A 127 -4.73 -13.18 -5.12
C ILE A 127 -4.03 -11.80 -5.10
N THR A 128 -3.21 -11.53 -4.08
CA THR A 128 -2.47 -10.27 -4.00
C THR A 128 -1.47 -10.14 -5.15
N GLU A 129 -0.71 -11.19 -5.44
CA GLU A 129 0.21 -11.25 -6.58
C GLU A 129 -0.51 -11.00 -7.90
N GLN A 130 -1.65 -11.66 -8.10
CA GLN A 130 -2.44 -11.51 -9.31
C GLN A 130 -2.97 -10.07 -9.45
N ARG A 131 -3.48 -9.49 -8.35
CA ARG A 131 -3.96 -8.10 -8.34
C ARG A 131 -2.83 -7.12 -8.67
N GLN A 132 -1.64 -7.35 -8.12
CA GLN A 132 -0.47 -6.52 -8.39
C GLN A 132 -0.04 -6.63 -9.86
N ARG A 133 0.03 -7.85 -10.41
CA ARG A 133 0.38 -8.09 -11.82
C ARG A 133 -0.63 -7.46 -12.78
N ASN A 134 -1.91 -7.53 -12.43
CA ASN A 134 -2.99 -6.97 -13.25
C ASN A 134 -3.14 -5.45 -13.08
N GLY A 135 -2.29 -4.81 -12.29
CA GLY A 135 -2.32 -3.37 -12.07
C GLY A 135 -3.40 -2.87 -11.10
N TYR A 136 -4.21 -3.75 -10.53
CA TYR A 136 -5.29 -3.34 -9.61
C TYR A 136 -4.78 -2.65 -8.34
N ILE A 137 -3.53 -2.93 -7.97
CA ILE A 137 -2.91 -2.36 -6.77
C ILE A 137 -2.01 -1.18 -7.13
N ASN A 138 -1.62 -1.06 -8.40
CA ASN A 138 -0.79 0.04 -8.90
C ASN A 138 -1.63 1.15 -9.52
N CYS A 139 -2.76 1.47 -8.88
CA CYS A 139 -3.69 2.49 -9.37
C CYS A 139 -3.97 3.52 -8.30
N LEU A 140 -4.07 4.77 -8.73
CA LEU A 140 -4.63 5.83 -7.90
C LEU A 140 -6.15 5.84 -8.09
N ASN A 141 -6.86 5.52 -7.02
CA ASN A 141 -8.33 5.53 -7.02
C ASN A 141 -8.82 6.91 -6.57
N ILE A 142 -9.55 7.61 -7.42
CA ILE A 142 -10.11 8.94 -7.16
C ILE A 142 -11.62 8.86 -7.22
N GLN A 143 -12.26 9.34 -6.17
CA GLN A 143 -13.71 9.52 -6.14
C GLN A 143 -14.02 10.99 -6.41
N ASN A 144 -14.82 11.25 -7.43
CA ASN A 144 -15.26 12.60 -7.79
C ASN A 144 -16.77 12.59 -7.99
N TYR A 145 -17.52 13.16 -7.04
CA TYR A 145 -19.00 13.18 -7.03
C TYR A 145 -19.60 11.80 -7.32
N SER A 146 -20.06 11.56 -8.54
CA SER A 146 -20.72 10.33 -8.96
C SER A 146 -19.80 9.38 -9.73
N THR A 147 -18.56 9.76 -9.98
CA THR A 147 -17.64 8.98 -10.83
C THR A 147 -16.41 8.55 -10.04
N ASN A 148 -16.07 7.28 -10.13
CA ASN A 148 -14.84 6.72 -9.58
C ASN A 148 -13.85 6.49 -10.72
N PHE A 149 -12.64 7.01 -10.57
CA PHE A 149 -11.54 6.79 -11.50
C PHE A 149 -10.52 5.86 -10.85
N SER A 150 -10.05 4.87 -11.59
CA SER A 150 -8.92 4.03 -11.21
C SER A 150 -7.85 4.25 -12.28
N ILE A 151 -6.78 4.95 -11.93
CA ILE A 151 -5.75 5.38 -12.88
C ILE A 151 -4.43 4.67 -12.53
N GLU A 152 -3.95 3.83 -13.44
CA GLU A 152 -2.67 3.13 -13.23
C GLU A 152 -1.53 4.12 -13.06
N TYR A 153 -0.68 3.91 -12.07
CA TYR A 153 0.47 4.78 -11.79
C TYR A 153 1.37 4.97 -13.02
N LYS A 154 1.56 3.91 -13.82
CA LYS A 154 2.39 3.99 -15.03
C LYS A 154 1.86 4.99 -16.07
N ASN A 155 0.55 5.31 -16.02
CA ASN A 155 -0.08 6.24 -16.96
C ASN A 155 -0.05 7.69 -16.45
N ILE A 156 0.29 7.92 -15.17
CA ILE A 156 0.34 9.27 -14.57
C ILE A 156 1.71 9.89 -14.81
N TYR A 157 1.72 11.06 -15.41
CA TYR A 157 2.92 11.89 -15.60
C TYR A 157 3.20 12.77 -14.40
N PHE A 158 2.20 13.56 -14.02
CA PHE A 158 2.30 14.46 -12.89
C PHE A 158 0.90 14.82 -12.38
N ILE A 159 0.87 15.38 -11.17
CA ILE A 159 -0.35 15.88 -10.52
C ILE A 159 -0.04 17.32 -10.09
N ASP A 160 -0.91 18.24 -10.45
CA ASP A 160 -0.73 19.65 -10.07
C ASP A 160 -1.99 20.26 -9.44
N THR A 161 -1.80 21.39 -8.78
CA THR A 161 -2.89 22.15 -8.17
C THR A 161 -3.53 23.09 -9.19
N VAL A 162 -4.84 23.25 -9.11
CA VAL A 162 -5.59 24.25 -9.88
C VAL A 162 -5.61 25.56 -9.07
N SER A 163 -5.10 26.63 -9.64
CA SER A 163 -5.04 27.94 -8.97
C SER A 163 -6.44 28.43 -8.57
N GLY A 164 -6.56 28.91 -7.32
CA GLY A 164 -7.80 29.47 -6.79
C GLY A 164 -8.86 28.45 -6.38
N HIS A 165 -8.58 27.16 -6.47
CA HIS A 165 -9.54 26.11 -6.12
C HIS A 165 -8.84 25.00 -5.32
N HIS A 166 -9.59 24.33 -4.46
CA HIS A 166 -9.11 23.12 -3.75
C HIS A 166 -9.21 21.89 -4.65
N LYS A 167 -8.71 22.05 -5.90
CA LYS A 167 -8.73 21.00 -6.92
C LYS A 167 -7.33 20.61 -7.35
N LEU A 168 -7.20 19.36 -7.74
CA LEU A 168 -5.99 18.80 -8.33
C LEU A 168 -6.30 18.30 -9.74
N LYS A 169 -5.27 18.26 -10.58
CA LYS A 169 -5.32 17.66 -11.91
C LYS A 169 -4.31 16.53 -12.00
N ILE A 170 -4.77 15.37 -12.44
CA ILE A 170 -3.91 14.24 -12.79
C ILE A 170 -3.75 14.25 -14.30
N HIS A 171 -2.50 14.35 -14.75
CA HIS A 171 -2.15 14.33 -16.17
C HIS A 171 -1.68 12.94 -16.57
N THR A 172 -2.40 12.31 -17.49
CA THR A 172 -2.08 10.97 -18.02
C THR A 172 -1.66 11.04 -19.49
N ASP A 173 -1.40 9.89 -20.09
CA ASP A 173 -1.07 9.77 -21.51
C ASP A 173 -2.18 10.32 -22.43
N SER A 174 -3.44 10.14 -22.04
CA SER A 174 -4.58 10.30 -22.93
C SER A 174 -5.63 11.30 -22.44
N TYR A 175 -5.63 11.63 -21.14
CA TYR A 175 -6.67 12.48 -20.55
C TYR A 175 -6.16 13.14 -19.28
N VAL A 176 -6.95 14.11 -18.80
CA VAL A 176 -6.72 14.80 -17.51
C VAL A 176 -7.94 14.61 -16.63
N VAL A 177 -7.73 14.26 -15.38
CA VAL A 177 -8.81 14.13 -14.38
C VAL A 177 -8.68 15.24 -13.36
N GLU A 178 -9.75 16.02 -13.16
CA GLU A 178 -9.85 17.00 -12.09
C GLU A 178 -10.65 16.43 -10.92
N PHE A 179 -10.19 16.68 -9.70
CA PHE A 179 -10.89 16.24 -8.49
C PHE A 179 -10.56 17.15 -7.32
N TYR A 180 -11.39 17.10 -6.28
CA TYR A 180 -11.14 17.87 -5.06
C TYR A 180 -10.17 17.13 -4.15
N GLY A 181 -9.17 17.85 -3.63
CA GLY A 181 -8.17 17.26 -2.74
C GLY A 181 -7.00 18.17 -2.45
N LYS A 182 -6.12 17.70 -1.58
CA LYS A 182 -4.85 18.38 -1.25
C LYS A 182 -3.69 17.55 -1.78
N LEU A 183 -2.68 18.24 -2.29
CA LEU A 183 -1.50 17.59 -2.88
C LEU A 183 -0.80 16.66 -1.88
N LYS A 184 -0.69 17.09 -0.62
CA LYS A 184 -0.07 16.31 0.44
C LYS A 184 -0.79 14.96 0.67
N ASP A 185 -2.13 14.98 0.70
CA ASP A 185 -2.93 13.77 0.94
C ASP A 185 -2.77 12.77 -0.21
N ILE A 186 -2.68 13.29 -1.45
CA ILE A 186 -2.45 12.45 -2.62
C ILE A 186 -1.05 11.85 -2.62
N LEU A 187 -0.03 12.61 -2.23
CA LEU A 187 1.36 12.11 -2.17
C LEU A 187 1.48 10.88 -1.28
N TYR A 188 0.77 10.85 -0.14
CA TYR A 188 0.75 9.70 0.76
C TYR A 188 0.10 8.45 0.15
N ARG A 189 -0.73 8.62 -0.86
CA ARG A 189 -1.44 7.52 -1.54
C ARG A 189 -0.69 6.97 -2.75
N LEU A 190 0.39 7.63 -3.15
CA LEU A 190 1.19 7.26 -4.31
C LEU A 190 2.40 6.39 -3.89
N ASN A 191 2.87 5.56 -4.80
CA ASN A 191 4.05 4.72 -4.56
C ASN A 191 5.35 5.54 -4.64
N THR A 192 6.50 4.88 -4.43
CA THR A 192 7.84 5.49 -4.42
C THR A 192 8.28 6.11 -5.75
N ASP A 193 7.55 5.84 -6.84
CA ASP A 193 7.84 6.47 -8.13
C ASP A 193 7.46 7.95 -8.16
N PHE A 194 6.68 8.42 -7.19
CA PHE A 194 6.21 9.78 -7.15
C PHE A 194 6.93 10.60 -6.07
N PHE A 195 7.21 11.85 -6.39
CA PHE A 195 7.74 12.81 -5.42
C PHE A 195 7.28 14.21 -5.75
N GLN A 196 7.24 15.05 -4.73
CA GLN A 196 6.85 16.44 -4.88
C GLN A 196 8.08 17.26 -5.31
N CYS A 197 8.08 17.74 -6.54
CA CYS A 197 9.18 18.55 -7.09
C CYS A 197 8.98 20.06 -6.90
N HIS A 198 7.76 20.48 -6.63
CA HIS A 198 7.39 21.88 -6.43
C HIS A 198 6.21 21.95 -5.44
N LYS A 199 6.02 23.09 -4.76
CA LYS A 199 4.90 23.27 -3.80
C LYS A 199 3.53 22.92 -4.38
N SER A 200 3.39 22.96 -5.70
CA SER A 200 2.13 22.69 -6.40
C SER A 200 2.18 21.48 -7.33
N ILE A 201 3.28 20.70 -7.36
CA ILE A 201 3.44 19.63 -8.36
C ILE A 201 4.08 18.39 -7.74
N ILE A 202 3.44 17.23 -7.97
CA ILE A 202 3.99 15.89 -7.77
C ILE A 202 4.28 15.29 -9.14
N ILE A 203 5.46 14.69 -9.35
CA ILE A 203 5.80 14.06 -10.63
C ILE A 203 6.13 12.58 -10.45
N ASN A 204 5.94 11.83 -11.52
CA ASN A 204 6.33 10.43 -11.63
C ASN A 204 7.77 10.37 -12.15
N ARG A 205 8.71 9.86 -11.31
CA ARG A 205 10.14 9.79 -11.69
C ARG A 205 10.39 8.89 -12.90
N THR A 206 9.52 7.88 -13.13
CA THR A 206 9.67 6.97 -14.28
C THR A 206 9.40 7.65 -15.61
N LYS A 207 8.78 8.84 -15.58
CA LYS A 207 8.45 9.64 -16.78
C LYS A 207 9.49 10.73 -17.07
N ILE A 208 10.52 10.88 -16.22
CA ILE A 208 11.55 11.91 -16.39
C ILE A 208 12.53 11.49 -17.47
N ILE A 209 12.78 12.39 -18.43
CA ILE A 209 13.79 12.20 -19.47
C ILE A 209 14.94 13.18 -19.36
N GLY A 210 14.80 14.26 -18.58
CA GLY A 210 15.85 15.22 -18.42
C GLY A 210 15.55 16.30 -17.39
N VAL A 211 16.58 17.07 -17.04
CA VAL A 211 16.46 18.23 -16.15
C VAL A 211 17.15 19.41 -16.81
N ASP A 212 16.42 20.50 -16.98
CA ASP A 212 16.96 21.77 -17.46
C ASP A 212 17.30 22.65 -16.26
N LYS A 213 18.58 22.76 -15.96
CA LYS A 213 19.08 23.55 -14.81
C LYS A 213 18.93 25.06 -15.01
N ARG A 214 18.95 25.53 -16.27
CA ARG A 214 18.80 26.97 -16.56
C ARG A 214 17.36 27.41 -16.35
N GLU A 215 16.41 26.63 -16.86
CA GLU A 215 14.98 26.92 -16.71
C GLU A 215 14.39 26.40 -15.39
N LYS A 216 15.20 25.71 -14.58
CA LYS A 216 14.76 25.04 -13.33
C LYS A 216 13.51 24.19 -13.58
N SER A 217 13.56 23.35 -14.62
CA SER A 217 12.44 22.50 -14.99
C SER A 217 12.87 21.04 -15.21
N ILE A 218 11.96 20.13 -14.88
CA ILE A 218 12.08 18.69 -15.13
C ILE A 218 11.31 18.39 -16.41
N ILE A 219 11.95 17.72 -17.36
CA ILE A 219 11.39 17.40 -18.68
C ILE A 219 10.83 15.98 -18.61
N LEU A 220 9.57 15.84 -18.95
CA LEU A 220 8.87 14.54 -18.97
C LEU A 220 8.78 14.00 -20.40
N SER A 221 8.62 12.68 -20.55
CA SER A 221 8.63 11.99 -21.87
C SER A 221 7.50 12.40 -22.80
N ASN A 222 6.44 13.02 -22.26
CA ASN A 222 5.35 13.60 -23.07
C ASN A 222 5.61 15.06 -23.49
N GLY A 223 6.81 15.59 -23.20
CA GLY A 223 7.21 16.96 -23.55
C GLY A 223 6.85 18.03 -22.52
N TYR A 224 6.11 17.71 -21.47
CA TYR A 224 5.81 18.68 -20.40
C TYR A 224 7.06 19.05 -19.63
N LYS A 225 7.15 20.31 -19.26
CA LYS A 225 8.20 20.85 -18.38
C LYS A 225 7.57 21.25 -17.06
N CYS A 226 7.95 20.56 -16.00
CA CYS A 226 7.46 20.81 -14.65
C CYS A 226 8.50 21.63 -13.87
N PRO A 227 8.16 22.82 -13.35
CA PRO A 227 9.11 23.56 -12.53
C PRO A 227 9.46 22.79 -11.26
N TYR A 228 10.70 22.91 -10.79
CA TYR A 228 11.10 22.38 -9.50
C TYR A 228 11.67 23.49 -8.62
N SER A 229 11.47 23.35 -7.29
CA SER A 229 12.07 24.21 -6.27
C SER A 229 12.99 23.36 -5.40
N LEU A 230 14.19 23.92 -5.09
CA LEU A 230 15.06 23.33 -4.07
C LEU A 230 14.55 23.80 -2.71
N UNK A 231 14.16 22.91 -2.32
CA UNK A 231 13.72 23.22 -1.08
C UNK A 231 14.62 23.30 -0.23
#